data_0f3fb088f706198543218605757b32db
#
_entry.id   0f3fb088f706198543218605757b32db
#
_cell.length_a   1.000
_cell.length_b   1.000
_cell.length_c   1.000
_cell.angle_alpha   90.00
_cell.angle_beta   90.00
_cell.angle_gamma   90.00
#
_symmetry.space_group_name_H-M   'P 1'
#
loop_
_entity.id
_entity.type
_entity.pdbx_description
1 polymer ?
#
loop_
_entity_poly.entity_id
_entity_poly.type
_entity_poly.pdbx_seq_one_letter_code
_entity_poly.pdbx_strand_id
1 'polypeptide(L)'
;MKKMFILFVFCGLLSCKEKKNESFTAQQIVDKAIGISGGDLFVDCKLSFDFRDKHYISEGIGNNAVLKRVFDLEGKKVEDIKSKSKFERYVDGTLEVLQDTVANNYDNSVNSVHYFVKLPYGLNDPAVNKTLLKEVNLKGKEYYKIKVTFDQKGGGEDFEDTYFYWINKESFKTDYLAYDFHVDGGGVRFRKAYNERYIKGIRFVDYENYQPKDSTSTIENIDAKFELGDLELLSKIELKNISVQK
;
A
#
# COMPACT_ATOMS: atom_id res chain seq x y z
N MET A 1 -48.03 -69.29 15.15
CA MET A 1 -46.66 -68.72 15.01
C MET A 1 -46.79 -67.31 14.47
N LYS A 2 -46.73 -66.30 15.38
CA LYS A 2 -46.79 -64.91 14.98
C LYS A 2 -45.37 -64.41 14.80
N LYS A 3 -44.99 -64.00 13.57
CA LYS A 3 -43.73 -63.34 13.28
C LYS A 3 -43.83 -61.83 13.60
N MET A 4 -43.03 -61.39 14.58
CA MET A 4 -42.94 -60.01 15.01
C MET A 4 -41.84 -59.35 14.15
N PHE A 5 -42.23 -58.35 13.34
CA PHE A 5 -41.33 -57.56 12.50
C PHE A 5 -40.86 -56.35 13.33
N ILE A 6 -39.59 -56.30 13.71
CA ILE A 6 -38.97 -55.17 14.39
C ILE A 6 -38.46 -54.19 13.32
N LEU A 7 -39.10 -53.03 13.24
CA LEU A 7 -38.69 -51.95 12.36
C LEU A 7 -37.61 -51.11 13.07
N PHE A 8 -36.37 -51.25 12.59
CA PHE A 8 -35.26 -50.41 13.07
C PHE A 8 -35.33 -49.04 12.40
N VAL A 9 -35.72 -47.98 13.15
CA VAL A 9 -35.67 -46.59 12.70
C VAL A 9 -34.25 -46.08 12.90
N PHE A 10 -33.51 -45.94 11.79
CA PHE A 10 -32.17 -45.35 11.76
C PHE A 10 -32.29 -43.83 11.78
N CYS A 11 -32.23 -43.19 12.97
CA CYS A 11 -32.12 -41.76 13.11
C CYS A 11 -30.71 -41.31 12.68
N GLY A 12 -30.59 -40.88 11.43
CA GLY A 12 -29.38 -40.22 10.92
C GLY A 12 -29.19 -38.88 11.60
N LEU A 13 -28.21 -38.79 12.49
CA LEU A 13 -27.74 -37.50 13.04
C LEU A 13 -27.07 -36.68 11.92
N LEU A 14 -27.81 -35.79 11.30
CA LEU A 14 -27.24 -34.75 10.46
C LEU A 14 -26.48 -33.76 11.37
N SER A 15 -25.20 -34.08 11.61
CA SER A 15 -24.28 -33.11 12.23
C SER A 15 -24.02 -32.00 11.24
N CYS A 16 -24.75 -30.90 11.34
CA CYS A 16 -24.34 -29.63 10.74
C CYS A 16 -23.03 -29.23 11.38
N LYS A 17 -21.90 -29.41 10.68
CA LYS A 17 -20.67 -28.74 11.00
C LYS A 17 -20.91 -27.25 10.77
N GLU A 18 -21.12 -26.50 11.84
CA GLU A 18 -20.96 -25.02 11.80
C GLU A 18 -19.57 -24.74 11.19
N LYS A 19 -19.54 -24.09 10.04
CA LYS A 19 -18.32 -23.48 9.53
C LYS A 19 -17.93 -22.45 10.59
N LYS A 20 -16.92 -22.76 11.43
CA LYS A 20 -16.21 -21.75 12.19
C LYS A 20 -15.77 -20.71 11.16
N ASN A 21 -16.37 -19.52 11.19
CA ASN A 21 -15.83 -18.35 10.53
C ASN A 21 -14.47 -18.09 11.20
N GLU A 22 -13.40 -18.60 10.60
CA GLU A 22 -12.04 -18.24 11.01
C GLU A 22 -11.89 -16.76 10.77
N SER A 23 -11.89 -15.98 11.83
CA SER A 23 -11.60 -14.54 11.76
C SER A 23 -10.10 -14.40 11.53
N PHE A 24 -9.71 -13.85 10.37
CA PHE A 24 -8.31 -13.55 10.08
C PHE A 24 -7.78 -12.48 11.03
N THR A 25 -6.53 -12.62 11.47
CA THR A 25 -5.78 -11.57 12.14
C THR A 25 -5.34 -10.48 11.14
N ALA A 26 -5.01 -9.28 11.62
CA ALA A 26 -4.46 -8.21 10.77
C ALA A 26 -3.23 -8.70 9.97
N GLN A 27 -2.34 -9.45 10.62
CA GLN A 27 -1.16 -10.02 9.96
C GLN A 27 -1.54 -10.97 8.82
N GLN A 28 -2.45 -11.91 9.04
CA GLN A 28 -2.88 -12.86 8.02
C GLN A 28 -3.54 -12.17 6.82
N ILE A 29 -4.32 -11.11 7.07
CA ILE A 29 -4.95 -10.33 6.00
C ILE A 29 -3.89 -9.63 5.17
N VAL A 30 -2.92 -8.99 5.81
CA VAL A 30 -1.82 -8.28 5.14
C VAL A 30 -0.92 -9.27 4.37
N ASP A 31 -0.60 -10.44 4.94
CA ASP A 31 0.19 -11.46 4.25
C ASP A 31 -0.48 -11.93 2.94
N LYS A 32 -1.81 -12.14 3.00
CA LYS A 32 -2.59 -12.47 1.80
C LYS A 32 -2.55 -11.34 0.77
N ALA A 33 -2.71 -10.08 1.21
CA ALA A 33 -2.66 -8.92 0.33
C ALA A 33 -1.28 -8.76 -0.33
N ILE A 34 -0.20 -8.99 0.41
CA ILE A 34 1.17 -9.00 -0.13
C ILE A 34 1.32 -10.11 -1.16
N GLY A 35 0.88 -11.34 -0.84
CA GLY A 35 0.95 -12.47 -1.75
C GLY A 35 0.23 -12.23 -3.08
N ILE A 36 -1.00 -11.71 -3.04
CA ILE A 36 -1.79 -11.36 -4.24
C ILE A 36 -1.13 -10.25 -5.06
N SER A 37 -0.38 -9.35 -4.40
CA SER A 37 0.29 -8.22 -5.07
C SER A 37 1.66 -8.57 -5.65
N GLY A 38 2.13 -9.81 -5.50
CA GLY A 38 3.39 -10.28 -6.06
C GLY A 38 4.34 -10.88 -5.04
N GLY A 39 4.18 -10.58 -3.74
CA GLY A 39 4.96 -11.19 -2.66
C GLY A 39 6.46 -11.21 -2.95
N ASP A 40 7.06 -12.38 -2.94
CA ASP A 40 8.51 -12.60 -3.14
C ASP A 40 9.01 -12.20 -4.55
N LEU A 41 8.11 -11.91 -5.50
CA LEU A 41 8.53 -11.42 -6.81
C LEU A 41 9.19 -10.03 -6.75
N PHE A 42 8.96 -9.28 -5.66
CA PHE A 42 9.66 -8.03 -5.39
C PHE A 42 11.12 -8.25 -4.94
N VAL A 43 11.46 -9.46 -4.47
CA VAL A 43 12.82 -9.80 -4.05
C VAL A 43 13.71 -9.90 -5.30
N ASP A 44 14.85 -9.23 -5.26
CA ASP A 44 15.87 -9.25 -6.32
C ASP A 44 15.36 -8.85 -7.71
N CYS A 45 14.30 -8.02 -7.76
CA CYS A 45 13.87 -7.43 -9.02
C CYS A 45 14.36 -6.00 -9.18
N LYS A 46 14.67 -5.65 -10.43
CA LYS A 46 14.81 -4.27 -10.85
C LYS A 46 13.47 -3.79 -11.36
N LEU A 47 12.92 -2.79 -10.71
CA LEU A 47 11.66 -2.14 -11.10
C LEU A 47 11.96 -0.75 -11.64
N SER A 48 11.41 -0.42 -12.80
CA SER A 48 11.43 0.96 -13.29
C SER A 48 10.04 1.39 -13.77
N PHE A 49 9.75 2.67 -13.68
CA PHE A 49 8.47 3.27 -14.10
C PHE A 49 8.61 4.78 -14.25
N ASP A 50 7.69 5.37 -14.99
CA ASP A 50 7.56 6.82 -15.06
C ASP A 50 6.40 7.28 -14.20
N PHE A 51 6.60 8.32 -13.42
CA PHE A 51 5.58 9.04 -12.70
C PHE A 51 5.74 10.55 -12.92
N ARG A 52 4.70 11.16 -13.50
CA ARG A 52 4.76 12.53 -14.02
C ARG A 52 5.87 12.66 -15.07
N ASP A 53 6.77 13.60 -14.88
CA ASP A 53 7.93 13.94 -15.73
C ASP A 53 9.24 13.24 -15.30
N LYS A 54 9.18 12.27 -14.40
CA LYS A 54 10.35 11.65 -13.78
C LYS A 54 10.37 10.14 -13.98
N HIS A 55 11.55 9.60 -14.23
CA HIS A 55 11.82 8.17 -14.32
C HIS A 55 12.36 7.65 -12.99
N TYR A 56 11.76 6.59 -12.46
CA TYR A 56 12.11 5.97 -11.19
C TYR A 56 12.65 4.57 -11.42
N ILE A 57 13.70 4.21 -10.67
CA ILE A 57 14.32 2.88 -10.74
C ILE A 57 14.55 2.41 -9.30
N SER A 58 14.21 1.15 -8.99
CA SER A 58 14.60 0.52 -7.74
C SER A 58 15.25 -0.83 -8.01
N GLU A 59 16.34 -1.10 -7.31
CA GLU A 59 17.09 -2.35 -7.33
C GLU A 59 17.24 -2.84 -5.89
N GLY A 60 17.01 -4.15 -5.67
CA GLY A 60 17.09 -4.75 -4.33
C GLY A 60 15.93 -4.39 -3.43
N ILE A 61 15.94 -4.90 -2.19
CA ILE A 61 14.89 -4.75 -1.19
C ILE A 61 15.48 -4.52 0.20
N GLY A 62 14.68 -3.86 1.05
CA GLY A 62 15.03 -3.58 2.44
C GLY A 62 16.28 -2.72 2.52
N ASN A 63 17.16 -3.08 3.42
CA ASN A 63 18.37 -2.30 3.69
C ASN A 63 19.39 -2.24 2.54
N ASN A 64 19.23 -3.06 1.51
CA ASN A 64 20.12 -3.08 0.34
C ASN A 64 19.44 -2.45 -0.89
N ALA A 65 18.26 -1.87 -0.73
CA ALA A 65 17.56 -1.20 -1.81
C ALA A 65 18.31 0.07 -2.23
N VAL A 66 18.48 0.25 -3.55
CA VAL A 66 18.91 1.49 -4.17
C VAL A 66 17.72 2.05 -4.94
N LEU A 67 17.29 3.24 -4.57
CA LEU A 67 16.18 3.94 -5.18
C LEU A 67 16.72 5.12 -5.97
N LYS A 68 16.26 5.27 -7.20
CA LYS A 68 16.72 6.35 -8.08
C LYS A 68 15.53 7.13 -8.64
N ARG A 69 15.77 8.40 -8.91
CA ARG A 69 14.88 9.27 -9.68
C ARG A 69 15.71 10.05 -10.70
N VAL A 70 15.32 9.97 -11.96
CA VAL A 70 16.01 10.65 -13.08
C VAL A 70 15.03 11.58 -13.77
N PHE A 71 15.42 12.81 -14.03
CA PHE A 71 14.59 13.81 -14.71
C PHE A 71 15.45 14.90 -15.36
N ASP A 72 14.84 15.68 -16.24
CA ASP A 72 15.44 16.90 -16.78
C ASP A 72 15.02 18.12 -15.95
N LEU A 73 15.96 18.98 -15.64
CA LEU A 73 15.72 20.26 -15.01
C LEU A 73 16.46 21.34 -15.80
N GLU A 74 15.72 22.15 -16.53
CA GLU A 74 16.27 23.26 -17.33
C GLU A 74 17.37 22.81 -18.33
N GLY A 75 17.14 21.65 -18.96
CA GLY A 75 18.07 21.07 -19.94
C GLY A 75 19.27 20.33 -19.32
N LYS A 76 19.29 20.16 -18.00
CA LYS A 76 20.30 19.38 -17.28
C LYS A 76 19.72 18.07 -16.78
N LYS A 77 20.44 16.97 -17.00
CA LYS A 77 20.06 15.68 -16.44
C LYS A 77 20.34 15.65 -14.95
N VAL A 78 19.29 15.47 -14.14
CA VAL A 78 19.39 15.28 -12.70
C VAL A 78 19.15 13.80 -12.36
N GLU A 79 20.03 13.23 -11.53
CA GLU A 79 19.91 11.87 -11.01
C GLU A 79 20.03 11.90 -9.49
N ASP A 80 18.96 11.53 -8.80
CA ASP A 80 18.89 11.34 -7.34
C ASP A 80 19.07 9.86 -7.04
N ILE A 81 19.95 9.54 -6.11
CA ILE A 81 20.27 8.17 -5.68
C ILE A 81 20.16 8.08 -4.17
N LYS A 82 19.18 7.30 -3.71
CA LYS A 82 19.00 6.95 -2.30
C LYS A 82 19.50 5.53 -2.06
N SER A 83 20.43 5.39 -1.14
CA SER A 83 20.86 4.09 -0.60
C SER A 83 20.61 4.04 0.91
N LYS A 84 20.92 2.90 1.55
CA LYS A 84 20.80 2.76 3.01
C LYS A 84 21.53 3.84 3.81
N SER A 85 22.68 4.29 3.35
CA SER A 85 23.61 5.10 4.13
C SER A 85 23.71 6.55 3.67
N LYS A 86 23.19 6.87 2.48
CA LYS A 86 23.34 8.21 1.90
C LYS A 86 22.34 8.50 0.81
N PHE A 87 22.08 9.79 0.65
CA PHE A 87 21.45 10.37 -0.53
C PHE A 87 22.50 11.16 -1.32
N GLU A 88 22.49 11.03 -2.64
CA GLU A 88 23.39 11.74 -3.57
C GLU A 88 22.57 12.29 -4.73
N ARG A 89 22.86 13.51 -5.14
CA ARG A 89 22.37 14.11 -6.37
C ARG A 89 23.49 14.36 -7.33
N TYR A 90 23.30 13.98 -8.58
CA TYR A 90 24.19 14.28 -9.69
C TYR A 90 23.48 15.19 -10.69
N VAL A 91 24.17 16.20 -11.20
CA VAL A 91 23.69 17.09 -12.27
C VAL A 91 24.71 16.96 -13.42
N ASP A 92 24.24 16.49 -14.59
CA ASP A 92 25.08 16.16 -15.74
C ASP A 92 26.30 15.27 -15.37
N GLY A 93 26.06 14.31 -14.46
CA GLY A 93 27.08 13.38 -13.98
C GLY A 93 28.04 13.95 -12.92
N THR A 94 27.91 15.21 -12.52
CA THR A 94 28.71 15.84 -11.47
C THR A 94 27.95 15.80 -10.14
N LEU A 95 28.61 15.31 -9.07
CA LEU A 95 28.02 15.30 -7.71
C LEU A 95 27.74 16.73 -7.25
N GLU A 96 26.49 16.98 -6.86
CA GLU A 96 26.07 18.25 -6.27
C GLU A 96 26.23 18.20 -4.74
N VAL A 97 26.86 19.21 -4.17
CA VAL A 97 26.98 19.35 -2.70
C VAL A 97 25.73 20.05 -2.18
N LEU A 98 24.89 19.28 -1.48
CA LEU A 98 23.64 19.78 -0.90
C LEU A 98 23.80 20.05 0.59
N GLN A 99 23.01 21.01 1.10
CA GLN A 99 22.80 21.14 2.54
C GLN A 99 21.98 19.95 3.06
N ASP A 100 22.24 19.48 4.27
CA ASP A 100 21.60 18.28 4.85
C ASP A 100 20.07 18.33 4.79
N THR A 101 19.47 19.50 5.13
CA THR A 101 18.00 19.67 5.07
C THR A 101 17.43 19.52 3.67
N VAL A 102 18.15 20.01 2.65
CA VAL A 102 17.75 19.88 1.24
C VAL A 102 17.91 18.45 0.77
N ALA A 103 19.02 17.80 1.13
CA ALA A 103 19.27 16.41 0.82
C ALA A 103 18.18 15.50 1.41
N ASN A 104 17.80 15.70 2.68
CA ASN A 104 16.73 14.96 3.36
C ASN A 104 15.38 15.13 2.66
N ASN A 105 15.02 16.36 2.25
CA ASN A 105 13.76 16.60 1.53
C ASN A 105 13.71 15.83 0.20
N TYR A 106 14.83 15.79 -0.53
CA TYR A 106 14.90 15.02 -1.77
C TYR A 106 14.89 13.51 -1.52
N ASP A 107 15.60 13.04 -0.50
CA ASP A 107 15.61 11.64 -0.07
C ASP A 107 14.20 11.14 0.24
N ASN A 108 13.45 11.88 1.06
CA ASN A 108 12.06 11.57 1.41
C ASN A 108 11.14 11.59 0.19
N SER A 109 11.30 12.57 -0.70
CA SER A 109 10.52 12.65 -1.93
C SER A 109 10.77 11.45 -2.86
N VAL A 110 12.00 10.93 -2.96
CA VAL A 110 12.32 9.71 -3.71
C VAL A 110 11.71 8.50 -3.03
N ASN A 111 11.91 8.39 -1.70
CA ASN A 111 11.41 7.27 -0.91
C ASN A 111 9.90 7.11 -1.01
N SER A 112 9.14 8.19 -0.85
CA SER A 112 7.68 8.15 -0.82
C SER A 112 7.06 7.61 -2.10
N VAL A 113 7.60 7.98 -3.29
CA VAL A 113 7.10 7.46 -4.56
C VAL A 113 7.34 5.96 -4.68
N HIS A 114 8.54 5.49 -4.35
CA HIS A 114 8.86 4.06 -4.37
C HIS A 114 8.05 3.26 -3.34
N TYR A 115 7.80 3.82 -2.16
CA TYR A 115 6.98 3.20 -1.12
C TYR A 115 5.56 2.94 -1.64
N PHE A 116 4.89 3.97 -2.15
CA PHE A 116 3.51 3.85 -2.63
C PHE A 116 3.36 2.91 -3.83
N VAL A 117 4.34 2.84 -4.71
CA VAL A 117 4.31 1.94 -5.88
C VAL A 117 4.41 0.46 -5.47
N LYS A 118 5.13 0.16 -4.39
CA LYS A 118 5.36 -1.20 -3.89
C LYS A 118 4.29 -1.69 -2.91
N LEU A 119 3.32 -0.86 -2.52
CA LEU A 119 2.28 -1.27 -1.59
C LEU A 119 1.47 -2.46 -2.13
N PRO A 120 1.11 -3.41 -1.26
CA PRO A 120 1.29 -3.46 0.20
C PRO A 120 2.60 -4.13 0.66
N TYR A 121 3.59 -4.37 -0.21
CA TYR A 121 4.77 -5.19 0.08
C TYR A 121 5.51 -4.77 1.36
N GLY A 122 5.74 -3.46 1.57
CA GLY A 122 6.45 -2.93 2.75
C GLY A 122 5.68 -3.05 4.08
N LEU A 123 4.42 -3.52 4.08
CA LEU A 123 3.64 -3.62 5.31
C LEU A 123 4.12 -4.72 6.27
N ASN A 124 5.09 -5.54 5.86
CA ASN A 124 5.74 -6.52 6.73
C ASN A 124 7.12 -6.09 7.24
N ASP A 125 7.51 -4.85 7.00
CA ASP A 125 8.73 -4.32 7.60
C ASP A 125 8.65 -4.31 9.14
N PRO A 126 9.77 -4.56 9.84
CA PRO A 126 9.77 -4.71 11.30
C PRO A 126 9.21 -3.54 12.09
N ALA A 127 9.28 -2.32 11.53
CA ALA A 127 8.76 -1.11 12.18
C ALA A 127 7.25 -0.90 11.97
N VAL A 128 6.55 -1.80 11.23
CA VAL A 128 5.14 -1.63 10.86
C VAL A 128 4.22 -2.35 11.82
N ASN A 129 3.38 -1.59 12.51
CA ASN A 129 2.33 -2.10 13.40
C ASN A 129 0.99 -2.16 12.67
N LYS A 130 0.29 -3.28 12.77
CA LYS A 130 -0.98 -3.56 12.08
C LYS A 130 -2.08 -3.90 13.05
N THR A 131 -3.23 -3.24 12.93
CA THR A 131 -4.41 -3.49 13.74
C THR A 131 -5.64 -3.65 12.85
N LEU A 132 -6.34 -4.77 12.96
CA LEU A 132 -7.65 -4.94 12.35
C LEU A 132 -8.67 -4.16 13.17
N LEU A 133 -9.28 -3.14 12.58
CA LEU A 133 -10.27 -2.30 13.25
C LEU A 133 -11.66 -2.94 13.18
N LYS A 134 -12.17 -3.11 11.96
CA LYS A 134 -13.52 -3.64 11.70
C LYS A 134 -13.64 -4.06 10.23
N GLU A 135 -14.69 -4.80 9.95
CA GLU A 135 -15.17 -4.99 8.58
C GLU A 135 -16.09 -3.84 8.19
N VAL A 136 -15.98 -3.37 6.97
CA VAL A 136 -16.79 -2.25 6.45
C VAL A 136 -17.31 -2.58 5.05
N ASN A 137 -18.51 -2.07 4.73
CA ASN A 137 -19.00 -2.04 3.37
C ASN A 137 -18.63 -0.69 2.74
N LEU A 138 -18.02 -0.71 1.57
CA LEU A 138 -17.65 0.50 0.83
C LEU A 138 -17.95 0.28 -0.65
N LYS A 139 -18.82 1.13 -1.21
CA LYS A 139 -19.31 1.01 -2.60
C LYS A 139 -19.83 -0.40 -2.93
N GLY A 140 -20.58 -1.01 -1.99
CA GLY A 140 -21.22 -2.31 -2.17
C GLY A 140 -20.31 -3.53 -2.07
N LYS A 141 -19.05 -3.36 -1.62
CA LYS A 141 -18.11 -4.46 -1.36
C LYS A 141 -17.68 -4.48 0.09
N GLU A 142 -17.37 -5.67 0.60
CA GLU A 142 -16.88 -5.85 1.97
C GLU A 142 -15.35 -5.80 2.04
N TYR A 143 -14.85 -5.09 3.05
CA TYR A 143 -13.43 -4.86 3.28
C TYR A 143 -13.04 -5.10 4.74
N TYR A 144 -11.84 -5.59 4.94
CA TYR A 144 -11.11 -5.47 6.19
C TYR A 144 -10.48 -4.06 6.25
N LYS A 145 -10.80 -3.29 7.31
CA LYS A 145 -10.18 -1.98 7.56
C LYS A 145 -9.00 -2.18 8.51
N ILE A 146 -7.79 -2.01 8.00
CA ILE A 146 -6.52 -2.21 8.73
C ILE A 146 -5.91 -0.85 9.03
N LYS A 147 -5.65 -0.58 10.31
CA LYS A 147 -4.83 0.55 10.75
C LYS A 147 -3.36 0.14 10.74
N VAL A 148 -2.51 1.01 10.21
CA VAL A 148 -1.06 0.85 10.21
C VAL A 148 -0.43 2.08 10.85
N THR A 149 0.50 1.85 11.76
CA THR A 149 1.36 2.84 12.41
C THR A 149 2.79 2.35 12.37
N PHE A 150 3.76 3.21 12.67
CA PHE A 150 5.17 2.89 12.59
C PHE A 150 5.86 3.14 13.92
N ASP A 151 6.84 2.29 14.24
CA ASP A 151 7.74 2.54 15.35
C ASP A 151 8.71 3.67 14.96
N GLN A 152 9.07 4.55 15.90
CA GLN A 152 10.04 5.62 15.67
C GLN A 152 11.37 5.08 15.13
N LYS A 153 11.83 3.94 15.68
CA LYS A 153 13.03 3.28 15.21
C LYS A 153 12.73 2.44 13.95
N GLY A 154 13.11 2.94 12.80
CA GLY A 154 12.95 2.25 11.51
C GLY A 154 11.70 2.66 10.73
N GLY A 155 10.82 3.49 11.29
CA GLY A 155 9.59 3.97 10.63
C GLY A 155 9.81 5.10 9.62
N GLY A 156 11.05 5.62 9.52
CA GLY A 156 11.33 6.78 8.66
C GLY A 156 11.06 8.11 9.33
N GLU A 157 11.08 9.19 8.57
CA GLU A 157 10.81 10.54 9.10
C GLU A 157 9.32 10.75 9.40
N ASP A 158 8.45 10.15 8.60
CA ASP A 158 6.99 10.26 8.71
C ASP A 158 6.40 9.15 9.62
N PHE A 159 7.14 8.69 10.65
CA PHE A 159 6.70 7.60 11.53
C PHE A 159 5.45 7.94 12.35
N GLU A 160 5.16 9.22 12.54
CA GLU A 160 3.96 9.70 13.25
C GLU A 160 2.69 9.58 12.40
N ASP A 161 2.81 9.42 11.08
CA ASP A 161 1.69 9.28 10.18
C ASP A 161 0.91 7.99 10.45
N THR A 162 -0.41 8.07 10.38
CA THR A 162 -1.29 6.92 10.46
C THR A 162 -1.83 6.58 9.07
N TYR A 163 -1.83 5.29 8.73
CA TYR A 163 -2.39 4.80 7.48
C TYR A 163 -3.56 3.86 7.74
N PHE A 164 -4.57 3.93 6.88
CA PHE A 164 -5.64 2.95 6.82
C PHE A 164 -5.66 2.29 5.45
N TYR A 165 -5.84 0.96 5.44
CA TYR A 165 -5.96 0.16 4.24
C TYR A 165 -7.30 -0.57 4.23
N TRP A 166 -8.00 -0.54 3.11
CA TRP A 166 -9.20 -1.34 2.88
C TRP A 166 -8.83 -2.48 1.95
N ILE A 167 -8.75 -3.67 2.53
CA ILE A 167 -8.39 -4.91 1.85
C ILE A 167 -9.67 -5.69 1.58
N ASN A 168 -9.98 -5.94 0.31
CA ASN A 168 -11.20 -6.60 -0.11
C ASN A 168 -11.29 -8.02 0.46
N LYS A 169 -12.43 -8.41 1.03
CA LYS A 169 -12.58 -9.69 1.73
C LYS A 169 -12.53 -10.91 0.82
N GLU A 170 -12.91 -10.77 -0.44
CA GLU A 170 -12.94 -11.87 -1.41
C GLU A 170 -11.60 -12.04 -2.12
N SER A 171 -11.03 -10.93 -2.60
CA SER A 171 -9.83 -10.94 -3.44
C SER A 171 -8.54 -10.69 -2.69
N PHE A 172 -8.58 -10.22 -1.45
CA PHE A 172 -7.45 -9.73 -0.66
C PHE A 172 -6.65 -8.61 -1.33
N LYS A 173 -7.23 -7.94 -2.33
CA LYS A 173 -6.61 -6.77 -2.97
C LYS A 173 -6.78 -5.54 -2.10
N THR A 174 -5.75 -4.72 -2.02
CA THR A 174 -5.84 -3.37 -1.46
C THR A 174 -6.47 -2.47 -2.50
N ASP A 175 -7.74 -2.07 -2.30
CA ASP A 175 -8.49 -1.24 -3.24
C ASP A 175 -8.50 0.23 -2.81
N TYR A 176 -8.37 0.51 -1.51
CA TYR A 176 -8.31 1.86 -0.98
C TYR A 176 -7.23 1.97 0.11
N LEU A 177 -6.68 3.15 0.23
CA LEU A 177 -5.84 3.54 1.36
C LEU A 177 -6.11 5.00 1.74
N ALA A 178 -5.87 5.32 2.99
CA ALA A 178 -5.86 6.70 3.48
C ALA A 178 -4.68 6.90 4.40
N TYR A 179 -4.26 8.15 4.54
CA TYR A 179 -3.25 8.54 5.52
C TYR A 179 -3.48 9.98 5.98
N ASP A 180 -3.15 10.24 7.23
CA ASP A 180 -2.92 11.58 7.72
C ASP A 180 -1.41 11.91 7.59
N PHE A 181 -1.10 13.17 7.47
CA PHE A 181 0.28 13.66 7.38
C PHE A 181 0.38 14.99 8.14
N HIS A 182 1.57 15.29 8.68
CA HIS A 182 1.80 16.39 9.59
C HIS A 182 2.64 17.52 8.99
N VAL A 183 3.31 17.26 7.87
CA VAL A 183 4.12 18.24 7.14
C VAL A 183 3.22 19.25 6.39
N ASP A 184 3.74 20.45 6.09
CA ASP A 184 3.07 21.50 5.29
C ASP A 184 1.64 21.86 5.77
N GLY A 185 1.43 21.86 7.08
CA GLY A 185 0.13 22.18 7.68
C GLY A 185 -0.79 20.96 7.86
N GLY A 186 -0.34 19.78 7.52
CA GLY A 186 -1.04 18.53 7.75
C GLY A 186 -2.26 18.31 6.85
N GLY A 187 -2.90 17.16 7.07
CA GLY A 187 -4.15 16.84 6.38
C GLY A 187 -4.37 15.35 6.19
N VAL A 188 -5.47 15.01 5.53
CA VAL A 188 -5.83 13.63 5.21
C VAL A 188 -5.92 13.45 3.70
N ARG A 189 -5.46 12.32 3.22
CA ARG A 189 -5.65 11.88 1.82
C ARG A 189 -6.34 10.53 1.80
N PHE A 190 -7.21 10.36 0.80
CA PHE A 190 -7.85 9.09 0.51
C PHE A 190 -7.56 8.70 -0.92
N ARG A 191 -7.09 7.49 -1.15
CA ARG A 191 -6.73 6.98 -2.46
C ARG A 191 -7.58 5.79 -2.83
N LYS A 192 -8.14 5.81 -4.03
CA LYS A 192 -8.88 4.70 -4.63
C LYS A 192 -8.06 4.12 -5.77
N ALA A 193 -7.75 2.83 -5.70
CA ALA A 193 -7.04 2.11 -6.75
C ALA A 193 -7.91 1.95 -8.00
N TYR A 194 -7.31 2.12 -9.17
CA TYR A 194 -7.91 1.83 -10.46
C TYR A 194 -6.85 1.40 -11.47
N ASN A 195 -7.24 1.07 -12.69
CA ASN A 195 -6.33 0.66 -13.77
C ASN A 195 -5.34 -0.43 -13.35
N GLU A 196 -5.89 -1.50 -12.72
CA GLU A 196 -5.10 -2.63 -12.25
C GLU A 196 -4.44 -3.37 -13.41
N ARG A 197 -3.16 -3.72 -13.24
CA ARG A 197 -2.38 -4.50 -14.18
C ARG A 197 -1.32 -5.34 -13.50
N TYR A 198 -0.99 -6.48 -14.09
CA TYR A 198 0.05 -7.38 -13.62
C TYR A 198 1.21 -7.40 -14.61
N ILE A 199 2.42 -7.11 -14.15
CA ILE A 199 3.64 -7.16 -14.94
C ILE A 199 4.60 -8.12 -14.27
N LYS A 200 4.95 -9.22 -14.95
CA LYS A 200 5.75 -10.32 -14.39
C LYS A 200 5.20 -10.88 -13.07
N GLY A 201 3.87 -10.87 -12.89
CA GLY A 201 3.21 -11.34 -11.68
C GLY A 201 3.09 -10.34 -10.54
N ILE A 202 3.66 -9.14 -10.67
CA ILE A 202 3.53 -8.04 -9.70
C ILE A 202 2.34 -7.17 -10.09
N ARG A 203 1.48 -6.89 -9.11
CA ARG A 203 0.31 -6.03 -9.24
C ARG A 203 0.71 -4.57 -9.17
N PHE A 204 0.28 -3.79 -10.16
CA PHE A 204 0.38 -2.33 -10.17
C PHE A 204 -1.01 -1.73 -10.33
N VAL A 205 -1.23 -0.60 -9.66
CA VAL A 205 -2.46 0.18 -9.77
C VAL A 205 -2.11 1.65 -9.93
N ASP A 206 -3.05 2.39 -10.49
CA ASP A 206 -3.07 3.84 -10.42
C ASP A 206 -4.02 4.26 -9.30
N TYR A 207 -3.95 5.52 -8.84
CA TYR A 207 -4.81 6.01 -7.78
C TYR A 207 -5.54 7.29 -8.17
N GLU A 208 -6.84 7.32 -7.91
CA GLU A 208 -7.58 8.56 -7.72
C GLU A 208 -7.27 9.06 -6.31
N ASN A 209 -6.67 10.24 -6.19
CA ASN A 209 -6.25 10.85 -4.94
C ASN A 209 -7.22 11.94 -4.53
N TYR A 210 -7.90 11.75 -3.42
CA TYR A 210 -8.94 12.62 -2.90
C TYR A 210 -8.47 13.34 -1.64
N GLN A 211 -9.06 14.53 -1.42
CA GLN A 211 -8.95 15.28 -0.17
C GLN A 211 -10.34 15.59 0.39
N PRO A 212 -10.47 15.83 1.70
CA PRO A 212 -11.70 16.33 2.29
C PRO A 212 -12.11 17.69 1.73
N LYS A 213 -13.43 17.89 1.62
CA LYS A 213 -14.02 19.20 1.29
C LYS A 213 -14.12 20.11 2.50
N ASP A 214 -14.03 19.58 3.70
CA ASP A 214 -14.19 20.30 4.96
C ASP A 214 -13.16 19.86 6.02
N SER A 215 -13.04 20.62 7.10
CA SER A 215 -12.14 20.37 8.22
C SER A 215 -12.66 19.36 9.24
N THR A 216 -13.87 18.79 9.04
CA THR A 216 -14.46 17.79 9.96
C THR A 216 -14.06 16.38 9.63
N SER A 217 -13.37 16.18 8.51
CA SER A 217 -12.90 14.88 8.07
C SER A 217 -11.62 14.50 8.81
N THR A 218 -11.62 13.30 9.34
CA THR A 218 -10.47 12.66 9.97
C THR A 218 -10.17 11.34 9.25
N ILE A 219 -9.02 10.76 9.50
CA ILE A 219 -8.68 9.46 8.90
C ILE A 219 -9.65 8.35 9.34
N GLU A 220 -10.25 8.46 10.54
CA GLU A 220 -11.23 7.48 11.06
C GLU A 220 -12.54 7.46 10.28
N ASN A 221 -13.01 8.64 9.81
CA ASN A 221 -14.31 8.79 9.14
C ASN A 221 -14.21 8.94 7.61
N ILE A 222 -13.00 8.92 7.05
CA ILE A 222 -12.74 9.26 5.65
C ILE A 222 -13.46 8.33 4.66
N ASP A 223 -13.64 7.04 5.00
CA ASP A 223 -14.38 6.09 4.19
C ASP A 223 -15.88 6.42 4.13
N ALA A 224 -16.48 6.84 5.25
CA ALA A 224 -17.85 7.31 5.27
C ALA A 224 -18.03 8.60 4.46
N LYS A 225 -17.07 9.53 4.57
CA LYS A 225 -17.05 10.75 3.76
C LYS A 225 -16.92 10.45 2.26
N PHE A 226 -16.08 9.48 1.89
CA PHE A 226 -15.99 9.01 0.49
C PHE A 226 -17.30 8.39 0.01
N GLU A 227 -17.97 7.58 0.82
CA GLU A 227 -19.27 6.97 0.48
C GLU A 227 -20.34 8.03 0.21
N LEU A 228 -20.38 9.11 1.02
CA LEU A 228 -21.31 10.23 0.88
C LEU A 228 -20.97 11.20 -0.27
N GLY A 229 -19.78 11.10 -0.87
CA GLY A 229 -19.32 12.04 -1.89
C GLY A 229 -18.78 13.36 -1.33
N ASP A 230 -18.40 13.38 -0.05
CA ASP A 230 -17.86 14.55 0.65
C ASP A 230 -16.35 14.74 0.46
N LEU A 231 -15.73 13.94 -0.39
CA LEU A 231 -14.35 14.13 -0.82
C LEU A 231 -14.31 14.71 -2.22
N GLU A 232 -13.28 15.51 -2.52
CA GLU A 232 -13.01 16.00 -3.87
C GLU A 232 -11.76 15.35 -4.47
N LEU A 233 -11.78 15.12 -5.77
CA LEU A 233 -10.65 14.58 -6.50
C LEU A 233 -9.57 15.65 -6.66
N LEU A 234 -8.46 15.49 -5.94
CA LEU A 234 -7.31 16.38 -6.01
C LEU A 234 -6.43 16.12 -7.23
N SER A 235 -6.15 14.84 -7.53
CA SER A 235 -5.26 14.44 -8.62
C SER A 235 -5.41 12.96 -8.96
N LYS A 236 -4.83 12.57 -10.10
CA LYS A 236 -4.60 11.17 -10.46
C LYS A 236 -3.11 10.86 -10.37
N ILE A 237 -2.80 9.70 -9.81
CA ILE A 237 -1.45 9.16 -9.68
C ILE A 237 -1.36 8.00 -10.64
N GLU A 238 -0.72 8.20 -11.78
CA GLU A 238 -0.66 7.24 -12.87
C GLU A 238 0.79 6.84 -13.12
N LEU A 239 1.01 5.53 -13.20
CA LEU A 239 2.31 4.95 -13.51
C LEU A 239 2.37 4.59 -15.00
N LYS A 240 3.44 4.98 -15.68
CA LYS A 240 3.67 4.69 -17.09
C LYS A 240 4.97 3.90 -17.27
N ASN A 241 5.10 3.23 -18.41
CA ASN A 241 6.33 2.54 -18.83
C ASN A 241 6.92 1.61 -17.76
N ILE A 242 6.04 0.90 -17.03
CA ILE A 242 6.47 0.00 -15.95
C ILE A 242 7.25 -1.18 -16.54
N SER A 243 8.44 -1.44 -16.02
CA SER A 243 9.29 -2.57 -16.39
C SER A 243 9.75 -3.30 -15.13
N VAL A 244 9.67 -4.62 -15.16
CA VAL A 244 10.18 -5.52 -14.11
C VAL A 244 11.21 -6.44 -14.74
N GLN A 245 12.43 -6.46 -14.21
CA GLN A 245 13.53 -7.33 -14.63
C GLN A 245 14.01 -8.13 -13.42
N LYS A 246 14.28 -9.39 -13.61
CA LYS A 246 14.94 -10.29 -12.65
C LYS A 246 16.38 -10.48 -13.04
#